data_4ec9099e2cb28b26d928388348448eb9
#
_entry.id   4ec9099e2cb28b26d928388348448eb9
#
_cell.length_a   1.000
_cell.length_b   1.000
_cell.length_c   1.000
_cell.angle_alpha   90.00
_cell.angle_beta   90.00
_cell.angle_gamma   90.00
#
_symmetry.space_group_name_H-M   'P 1'
#
loop_
_entity.id
_entity.type
_entity.pdbx_description
1 polymer ?
#
loop_
_entity_poly.entity_id
_entity_poly.type
_entity_poly.pdbx_seq_one_letter_code
_entity_poly.pdbx_strand_id
1 'polypeptide(L)'
;LKDKWFTGVTVTDGAGSPRTGIYSDYTDEDMKKVRVVEQKNAASVGGYAAQFLLSYTSSEVKDASNLKTVEEIAEIIKACSPEVVYTHNLADKHDTHVAVALRTIAAIRSLPAEQRPKKVYSMEVWRGLDWVNDDEKVCFDTSQHPNLAAALLGVYDSQIAGGKRYDSAALGRRLANATFFASHNTDDFDSLSYGLDITELVNSDMDYFDFINRYIESFRKDVENRI
;
A
#
# COMPACT_ATOMS: atom_id res chain seq x y z
N LEU A 1 -12.30 -0.61 -17.19
CA LEU A 1 -10.87 -0.76 -17.55
C LEU A 1 -10.73 -1.97 -18.47
N LYS A 2 -11.05 -1.81 -19.77
CA LYS A 2 -11.13 -2.96 -20.70
C LYS A 2 -9.79 -3.68 -20.92
N ASP A 3 -8.66 -3.03 -20.61
CA ASP A 3 -7.33 -3.53 -20.97
C ASP A 3 -6.36 -3.59 -19.76
N LYS A 4 -6.87 -3.52 -18.52
CA LYS A 4 -6.06 -3.59 -17.32
C LYS A 4 -6.63 -4.61 -16.34
N TRP A 5 -5.75 -5.42 -15.78
CA TRP A 5 -6.06 -6.43 -14.79
C TRP A 5 -5.46 -6.00 -13.45
N PHE A 6 -6.25 -6.02 -12.39
CA PHE A 6 -5.76 -5.74 -11.06
C PHE A 6 -5.80 -7.02 -10.22
N THR A 7 -4.67 -7.32 -9.57
CA THR A 7 -4.55 -8.44 -8.63
C THR A 7 -4.25 -7.90 -7.25
N GLY A 8 -5.08 -8.25 -6.28
CA GLY A 8 -4.85 -7.95 -4.87
C GLY A 8 -4.09 -9.06 -4.17
N VAL A 9 -3.17 -8.69 -3.26
CA VAL A 9 -2.47 -9.63 -2.38
C VAL A 9 -2.59 -9.13 -0.94
N THR A 10 -3.27 -9.89 -0.09
CA THR A 10 -3.37 -9.63 1.33
C THR A 10 -2.47 -10.60 2.07
N VAL A 11 -1.40 -10.11 2.67
CA VAL A 11 -0.34 -10.95 3.25
C VAL A 11 -0.74 -11.48 4.62
N THR A 12 -1.34 -10.63 5.48
CA THR A 12 -1.70 -11.01 6.86
C THR A 12 -3.16 -11.42 7.01
N ASP A 13 -3.43 -12.25 8.00
CA ASP A 13 -4.75 -12.83 8.28
C ASP A 13 -5.77 -11.85 8.90
N GLY A 14 -5.29 -10.71 9.39
CA GLY A 14 -6.14 -9.67 9.99
C GLY A 14 -6.65 -9.98 11.41
N ALA A 15 -6.18 -11.06 12.06
CA ALA A 15 -6.58 -11.45 13.42
C ALA A 15 -6.39 -10.31 14.45
N GLY A 16 -5.31 -9.56 14.35
CA GLY A 16 -4.97 -8.44 15.25
C GLY A 16 -5.73 -7.13 14.97
N SER A 17 -6.79 -7.14 14.20
CA SER A 17 -7.59 -5.93 13.92
C SER A 17 -8.24 -5.37 15.19
N PRO A 18 -8.32 -4.02 15.35
CA PRO A 18 -9.05 -3.39 16.46
C PRO A 18 -10.51 -3.87 16.52
N ARG A 19 -11.04 -3.97 17.75
CA ARG A 19 -12.40 -4.47 18.00
C ARG A 19 -13.15 -3.57 18.95
N THR A 20 -14.14 -2.86 18.42
CA THR A 20 -15.09 -2.06 19.20
C THR A 20 -16.51 -2.25 18.64
N GLY A 21 -17.51 -1.74 19.36
CA GLY A 21 -18.90 -1.81 18.92
C GLY A 21 -19.35 -3.26 18.70
N ILE A 22 -19.90 -3.54 17.54
CA ILE A 22 -20.43 -4.87 17.17
C ILE A 22 -19.36 -5.96 17.08
N TYR A 23 -18.08 -5.58 17.03
CA TYR A 23 -16.94 -6.52 16.96
C TYR A 23 -16.26 -6.77 18.31
N SER A 24 -16.74 -6.14 19.43
CA SER A 24 -16.07 -6.19 20.73
C SER A 24 -15.83 -7.60 21.26
N ASP A 25 -16.77 -8.51 21.01
CA ASP A 25 -16.75 -9.87 21.53
C ASP A 25 -16.17 -10.91 20.54
N TYR A 26 -15.69 -10.44 19.36
CA TYR A 26 -15.13 -11.33 18.34
C TYR A 26 -13.75 -11.83 18.75
N THR A 27 -13.54 -13.14 18.54
CA THR A 27 -12.22 -13.77 18.70
C THR A 27 -11.32 -13.47 17.51
N ASP A 28 -10.03 -13.81 17.61
CA ASP A 28 -9.08 -13.74 16.50
C ASP A 28 -9.57 -14.54 15.29
N GLU A 29 -10.10 -15.73 15.52
CA GLU A 29 -10.65 -16.59 14.47
C GLU A 29 -11.91 -16.01 13.80
N ASP A 30 -12.73 -15.30 14.56
CA ASP A 30 -13.90 -14.61 13.99
C ASP A 30 -13.45 -13.43 13.14
N MET A 31 -12.47 -12.66 13.59
CA MET A 31 -11.90 -11.56 12.81
C MET A 31 -11.26 -12.03 11.51
N LYS A 32 -10.52 -13.14 11.50
CA LYS A 32 -9.99 -13.74 10.27
C LYS A 32 -11.11 -14.01 9.25
N LYS A 33 -12.22 -14.62 9.69
CA LYS A 33 -13.38 -14.88 8.82
C LYS A 33 -13.98 -13.60 8.27
N VAL A 34 -14.19 -12.59 9.12
CA VAL A 34 -14.67 -11.27 8.71
C VAL A 34 -13.74 -10.66 7.65
N ARG A 35 -12.43 -10.64 7.90
CA ARG A 35 -11.43 -10.08 6.99
C ARG A 35 -11.42 -10.79 5.62
N VAL A 36 -11.57 -12.11 5.59
CA VAL A 36 -11.68 -12.87 4.34
C VAL A 36 -12.91 -12.44 3.53
N VAL A 37 -14.05 -12.25 4.20
CA VAL A 37 -15.29 -11.80 3.53
C VAL A 37 -15.11 -10.38 2.98
N GLU A 38 -14.56 -9.46 3.77
CA GLU A 38 -14.30 -8.08 3.35
C GLU A 38 -13.36 -8.02 2.14
N GLN A 39 -12.28 -8.80 2.13
CA GLN A 39 -11.36 -8.87 0.99
C GLN A 39 -12.04 -9.40 -0.29
N LYS A 40 -12.89 -10.42 -0.17
CA LYS A 40 -13.69 -10.94 -1.29
C LYS A 40 -14.69 -9.91 -1.80
N ASN A 41 -15.33 -9.18 -0.91
CA ASN A 41 -16.24 -8.10 -1.26
C ASN A 41 -15.49 -6.96 -1.98
N ALA A 42 -14.31 -6.57 -1.50
CA ALA A 42 -13.46 -5.58 -2.17
C ALA A 42 -13.08 -6.04 -3.60
N ALA A 43 -12.68 -7.28 -3.75
CA ALA A 43 -12.35 -7.85 -5.05
C ALA A 43 -13.55 -7.84 -6.01
N SER A 44 -14.75 -8.16 -5.52
CA SER A 44 -15.99 -8.12 -6.29
C SER A 44 -16.36 -6.68 -6.69
N VAL A 45 -16.34 -5.74 -5.75
CA VAL A 45 -16.66 -4.32 -6.01
C VAL A 45 -15.65 -3.68 -6.94
N GLY A 46 -14.36 -3.98 -6.76
CA GLY A 46 -13.28 -3.45 -7.58
C GLY A 46 -13.09 -4.15 -8.92
N GLY A 47 -13.78 -5.26 -9.17
CA GLY A 47 -13.62 -6.07 -10.38
C GLY A 47 -12.21 -6.63 -10.51
N TYR A 48 -11.60 -7.13 -9.42
CA TYR A 48 -10.24 -7.66 -9.44
C TYR A 48 -10.18 -8.93 -10.29
N ALA A 49 -9.10 -9.10 -11.04
CA ALA A 49 -8.83 -10.32 -11.80
C ALA A 49 -8.51 -11.49 -10.86
N ALA A 50 -7.82 -11.22 -9.75
CA ALA A 50 -7.53 -12.20 -8.72
C ALA A 50 -7.36 -11.52 -7.36
N GLN A 51 -7.61 -12.26 -6.28
CA GLN A 51 -7.32 -11.86 -4.90
C GLN A 51 -6.64 -13.03 -4.18
N PHE A 52 -5.40 -12.83 -3.77
CA PHE A 52 -4.64 -13.78 -2.97
C PHE A 52 -4.73 -13.41 -1.48
N LEU A 53 -4.97 -14.40 -0.64
CA LEU A 53 -5.03 -14.26 0.82
C LEU A 53 -4.01 -15.23 1.42
N LEU A 54 -2.84 -14.73 1.86
CA LEU A 54 -1.72 -15.57 2.31
C LEU A 54 -1.82 -16.02 3.76
N SER A 55 -2.63 -15.35 4.56
CA SER A 55 -2.98 -15.76 5.93
C SER A 55 -1.81 -15.87 6.92
N TYR A 56 -0.74 -15.11 6.73
CA TYR A 56 0.34 -15.00 7.72
C TYR A 56 -0.07 -14.16 8.92
N THR A 57 0.48 -14.45 10.07
CA THR A 57 0.43 -13.53 11.22
C THR A 57 1.38 -12.35 10.98
N SER A 58 1.14 -11.22 11.65
CA SER A 58 2.06 -10.06 11.60
C SER A 58 3.46 -10.40 12.13
N SER A 59 3.57 -11.34 13.08
CA SER A 59 4.87 -11.80 13.59
C SER A 59 5.66 -12.62 12.56
N GLU A 60 5.00 -13.51 11.82
CA GLU A 60 5.64 -14.29 10.76
C GLU A 60 6.15 -13.40 9.62
N VAL A 61 5.39 -12.37 9.23
CA VAL A 61 5.83 -11.42 8.19
C VAL A 61 7.02 -10.58 8.67
N LYS A 62 7.07 -10.20 9.94
CA LYS A 62 8.18 -9.44 10.54
C LYS A 62 9.43 -10.28 10.78
N ASP A 63 9.33 -11.58 10.88
CA ASP A 63 10.48 -12.47 11.07
C ASP A 63 11.33 -12.53 9.79
N ALA A 64 12.52 -11.93 9.84
CA ALA A 64 13.45 -11.88 8.70
C ALA A 64 13.92 -13.27 8.23
N SER A 65 13.89 -14.27 9.08
CA SER A 65 14.29 -15.64 8.75
C SER A 65 13.19 -16.43 8.03
N ASN A 66 11.95 -15.95 8.05
CA ASN A 66 10.83 -16.57 7.35
C ASN A 66 10.86 -16.21 5.86
N LEU A 67 11.52 -17.04 5.08
CA LEU A 67 11.61 -16.87 3.61
C LEU A 67 10.35 -17.30 2.87
N LYS A 68 9.44 -18.05 3.50
CA LYS A 68 8.23 -18.56 2.86
C LYS A 68 7.35 -17.44 2.30
N THR A 69 7.20 -16.33 3.03
CA THR A 69 6.45 -15.15 2.56
C THR A 69 7.07 -14.57 1.29
N VAL A 70 8.40 -14.52 1.22
CA VAL A 70 9.14 -14.04 0.04
C VAL A 70 8.90 -14.96 -1.16
N GLU A 71 9.00 -16.26 -0.95
CA GLU A 71 8.79 -17.27 -1.99
C GLU A 71 7.36 -17.22 -2.54
N GLU A 72 6.34 -17.17 -1.69
CA GLU A 72 4.94 -17.10 -2.13
C GLU A 72 4.63 -15.81 -2.89
N ILE A 73 5.15 -14.66 -2.45
CA ILE A 73 4.99 -13.39 -3.19
C ILE A 73 5.71 -13.49 -4.55
N ALA A 74 6.90 -14.08 -4.62
CA ALA A 74 7.62 -14.27 -5.88
C ALA A 74 6.83 -15.16 -6.86
N GLU A 75 6.25 -16.26 -6.38
CA GLU A 75 5.42 -17.13 -7.20
C GLU A 75 4.15 -16.42 -7.73
N ILE A 76 3.51 -15.58 -6.92
CA ILE A 76 2.37 -14.76 -7.37
C ILE A 76 2.81 -13.78 -8.46
N ILE A 77 3.96 -13.10 -8.28
CA ILE A 77 4.49 -12.19 -9.29
C ILE A 77 4.79 -12.92 -10.61
N LYS A 78 5.41 -14.10 -10.55
CA LYS A 78 5.64 -14.94 -11.74
C LYS A 78 4.32 -15.31 -12.42
N ALA A 79 3.34 -15.79 -11.66
CA ALA A 79 2.07 -16.25 -12.20
C ALA A 79 1.24 -15.12 -12.84
N CYS A 80 1.25 -13.93 -12.23
CA CYS A 80 0.48 -12.78 -12.70
C CYS A 80 1.21 -11.93 -13.72
N SER A 81 2.56 -12.00 -13.76
CA SER A 81 3.43 -11.19 -14.63
C SER A 81 3.03 -9.71 -14.67
N PRO A 82 2.91 -9.01 -13.52
CA PRO A 82 2.42 -7.64 -13.49
C PRO A 82 3.42 -6.68 -14.12
N GLU A 83 2.94 -5.73 -14.92
CA GLU A 83 3.78 -4.63 -15.39
C GLU A 83 4.12 -3.64 -14.26
N VAL A 84 3.19 -3.46 -13.32
CA VAL A 84 3.32 -2.51 -12.20
C VAL A 84 2.95 -3.22 -10.90
N VAL A 85 3.77 -3.02 -9.86
CA VAL A 85 3.48 -3.46 -8.49
C VAL A 85 3.36 -2.25 -7.57
N TYR A 86 2.33 -2.25 -6.73
CA TYR A 86 2.16 -1.30 -5.63
C TYR A 86 2.35 -2.04 -4.31
N THR A 87 3.20 -1.50 -3.44
CA THR A 87 3.43 -2.05 -2.10
C THR A 87 3.45 -0.96 -1.04
N HIS A 88 3.64 -1.32 0.22
CA HIS A 88 3.79 -0.33 1.29
C HIS A 88 5.14 0.40 1.20
N ASN A 89 5.24 1.54 1.90
CA ASN A 89 6.46 2.33 1.95
C ASN A 89 7.37 1.88 3.10
N LEU A 90 8.70 1.96 2.89
CA LEU A 90 9.71 1.60 3.91
C LEU A 90 9.73 2.56 5.10
N ALA A 91 9.25 3.79 4.96
CA ALA A 91 9.11 4.77 6.03
C ALA A 91 7.69 4.81 6.61
N ASP A 92 6.84 3.81 6.33
CA ASP A 92 5.50 3.74 6.91
C ASP A 92 5.58 3.67 8.44
N LYS A 93 4.56 4.19 9.10
CA LYS A 93 4.44 4.21 10.56
C LYS A 93 4.13 2.84 11.16
N HIS A 94 3.61 1.90 10.36
CA HIS A 94 3.16 0.59 10.81
C HIS A 94 4.19 -0.49 10.46
N ASP A 95 4.79 -1.12 11.47
CA ASP A 95 5.87 -2.10 11.30
C ASP A 95 5.52 -3.26 10.36
N THR A 96 4.26 -3.74 10.40
CA THR A 96 3.82 -4.81 9.50
C THR A 96 3.78 -4.35 8.03
N HIS A 97 3.43 -3.09 7.77
CA HIS A 97 3.49 -2.53 6.41
C HIS A 97 4.94 -2.49 5.90
N VAL A 98 5.85 -2.03 6.74
CA VAL A 98 7.30 -2.02 6.43
C VAL A 98 7.79 -3.45 6.16
N ALA A 99 7.40 -4.41 6.99
CA ALA A 99 7.76 -5.81 6.79
C ALA A 99 7.23 -6.35 5.45
N VAL A 100 5.97 -6.09 5.09
CA VAL A 100 5.41 -6.49 3.78
C VAL A 100 6.18 -5.85 2.63
N ALA A 101 6.53 -4.56 2.73
CA ALA A 101 7.36 -3.89 1.72
C ALA A 101 8.72 -4.58 1.53
N LEU A 102 9.40 -4.89 2.64
CA LEU A 102 10.68 -5.61 2.60
C LEU A 102 10.56 -7.00 1.96
N ARG A 103 9.49 -7.76 2.29
CA ARG A 103 9.24 -9.08 1.66
C ARG A 103 8.95 -8.95 0.17
N THR A 104 8.18 -7.94 -0.23
CA THR A 104 7.87 -7.68 -1.64
C THR A 104 9.12 -7.31 -2.42
N ILE A 105 9.97 -6.44 -1.89
CA ILE A 105 11.24 -6.06 -2.53
C ILE A 105 12.16 -7.29 -2.65
N ALA A 106 12.29 -8.08 -1.58
CA ALA A 106 13.10 -9.30 -1.60
C ALA A 106 12.56 -10.31 -2.63
N ALA A 107 11.25 -10.49 -2.71
CA ALA A 107 10.60 -11.35 -3.70
C ALA A 107 10.93 -10.90 -5.14
N ILE A 108 10.81 -9.61 -5.45
CA ILE A 108 11.14 -9.07 -6.78
C ILE A 108 12.63 -9.25 -7.08
N ARG A 109 13.51 -8.96 -6.12
CA ARG A 109 14.96 -9.13 -6.27
C ARG A 109 15.36 -10.59 -6.55
N SER A 110 14.64 -11.57 -6.01
CA SER A 110 14.89 -13.00 -6.24
C SER A 110 14.54 -13.46 -7.66
N LEU A 111 13.75 -12.70 -8.41
CA LEU A 111 13.34 -13.02 -9.77
C LEU A 111 14.43 -12.69 -10.79
N PRO A 112 14.55 -13.46 -11.89
CA PRO A 112 15.30 -13.05 -13.06
C PRO A 112 14.85 -11.67 -13.56
N ALA A 113 15.75 -10.86 -14.11
CA ALA A 113 15.47 -9.48 -14.48
C ALA A 113 14.28 -9.33 -15.46
N GLU A 114 14.15 -10.27 -16.39
CA GLU A 114 13.08 -10.32 -17.39
C GLU A 114 11.69 -10.67 -16.83
N GLN A 115 11.64 -11.19 -15.59
CA GLN A 115 10.39 -11.52 -14.88
C GLN A 115 10.00 -10.45 -13.86
N ARG A 116 10.83 -9.42 -13.67
CA ARG A 116 10.55 -8.34 -12.73
C ARG A 116 9.53 -7.36 -13.31
N PRO A 117 8.69 -6.75 -12.47
CA PRO A 117 7.80 -5.67 -12.88
C PRO A 117 8.57 -4.50 -13.51
N LYS A 118 8.00 -3.87 -14.54
CA LYS A 118 8.60 -2.68 -15.17
C LYS A 118 8.64 -1.47 -14.22
N LYS A 119 7.64 -1.37 -13.33
CA LYS A 119 7.52 -0.31 -12.33
C LYS A 119 7.10 -0.88 -10.99
N VAL A 120 7.70 -0.35 -9.93
CA VAL A 120 7.31 -0.65 -8.55
C VAL A 120 7.16 0.65 -7.79
N TYR A 121 5.97 0.85 -7.22
CA TYR A 121 5.65 2.03 -6.43
C TYR A 121 5.36 1.65 -4.99
N SER A 122 5.93 2.42 -4.05
CA SER A 122 5.58 2.29 -2.64
C SER A 122 4.61 3.40 -2.22
N MET A 123 3.56 2.99 -1.50
CA MET A 123 2.46 3.86 -1.07
C MET A 123 2.47 3.97 0.46
N GLU A 124 2.26 5.16 0.98
CA GLU A 124 2.19 5.37 2.42
C GLU A 124 0.80 5.90 2.82
N VAL A 125 0.13 5.17 3.71
CA VAL A 125 -1.21 5.56 4.20
C VAL A 125 -1.10 6.53 5.38
N TRP A 126 -0.19 6.28 6.33
CA TRP A 126 -0.17 6.99 7.61
C TRP A 126 0.36 8.42 7.55
N ARG A 127 1.47 8.66 6.83
CA ARG A 127 2.06 10.01 6.65
C ARG A 127 1.76 10.62 5.29
N GLY A 128 1.32 9.80 4.32
CA GLY A 128 0.95 10.27 2.99
C GLY A 128 2.11 10.83 2.17
N LEU A 129 3.34 10.42 2.48
CA LEU A 129 4.58 10.94 1.87
C LEU A 129 4.79 12.46 2.08
N ASP A 130 4.25 13.05 3.16
CA ASP A 130 4.42 14.47 3.48
C ASP A 130 5.89 14.85 3.76
N TRP A 131 6.76 13.86 3.99
CA TRP A 131 8.20 13.99 4.19
C TRP A 131 9.03 13.83 2.90
N VAL A 132 8.39 13.74 1.74
CA VAL A 132 9.02 13.69 0.42
C VAL A 132 8.69 14.97 -0.31
N ASN A 133 9.66 15.58 -1.01
CA ASN A 133 9.43 16.78 -1.81
C ASN A 133 8.44 16.48 -2.96
N ASP A 134 7.69 17.48 -3.39
CA ASP A 134 6.59 17.26 -4.34
C ASP A 134 7.06 16.77 -5.71
N ASP A 135 8.23 17.25 -6.16
CA ASP A 135 8.87 16.84 -7.42
C ASP A 135 9.45 15.41 -7.40
N GLU A 136 9.60 14.83 -6.21
CA GLU A 136 10.06 13.45 -6.01
C GLU A 136 8.90 12.45 -5.86
N LYS A 137 7.65 12.93 -5.76
CA LYS A 137 6.44 12.10 -5.66
C LYS A 137 5.94 11.67 -7.04
N VAL A 138 5.37 10.47 -7.10
CA VAL A 138 4.55 10.04 -8.24
C VAL A 138 3.09 10.28 -7.89
N CYS A 139 2.41 11.11 -8.70
CA CYS A 139 1.01 11.44 -8.52
C CYS A 139 0.11 10.49 -9.32
N PHE A 140 -0.89 9.93 -8.65
CA PHE A 140 -1.92 9.09 -9.26
C PHE A 140 -3.26 9.81 -9.17
N ASP A 141 -3.83 10.18 -10.32
CA ASP A 141 -5.19 10.70 -10.40
C ASP A 141 -6.21 9.64 -9.98
N THR A 142 -6.96 9.92 -8.93
CA THR A 142 -8.02 9.05 -8.40
C THR A 142 -9.39 9.70 -8.48
N SER A 143 -9.56 10.74 -9.31
CA SER A 143 -10.78 11.55 -9.43
C SER A 143 -11.92 10.85 -10.18
N GLN A 144 -11.60 9.90 -11.09
CA GLN A 144 -12.56 9.42 -12.11
C GLN A 144 -13.75 8.62 -11.55
N HIS A 145 -13.59 7.93 -10.42
CA HIS A 145 -14.60 7.03 -9.86
C HIS A 145 -14.78 7.19 -8.36
N PRO A 146 -15.21 8.38 -7.87
CA PRO A 146 -15.32 8.64 -6.42
C PRO A 146 -16.32 7.72 -5.71
N ASN A 147 -17.40 7.34 -6.38
CA ASN A 147 -18.36 6.36 -5.87
C ASN A 147 -17.76 4.98 -5.68
N LEU A 148 -16.93 4.52 -6.62
CA LEU A 148 -16.24 3.24 -6.52
C LEU A 148 -15.16 3.28 -5.44
N ALA A 149 -14.42 4.37 -5.33
CA ALA A 149 -13.44 4.56 -4.26
C ALA A 149 -14.09 4.49 -2.87
N ALA A 150 -15.23 5.16 -2.68
CA ALA A 150 -16.00 5.09 -1.44
C ALA A 150 -16.54 3.68 -1.15
N ALA A 151 -17.07 2.99 -2.16
CA ALA A 151 -17.57 1.62 -2.02
C ALA A 151 -16.44 0.63 -1.64
N LEU A 152 -15.27 0.75 -2.28
CA LEU A 152 -14.10 -0.07 -1.96
C LEU A 152 -13.59 0.11 -0.53
N LEU A 153 -13.67 1.32 0.02
CA LEU A 153 -13.36 1.56 1.43
C LEU A 153 -14.48 1.03 2.33
N GLY A 154 -15.73 1.25 1.95
CA GLY A 154 -16.92 0.92 2.74
C GLY A 154 -17.11 -0.57 3.00
N VAL A 155 -16.56 -1.47 2.16
CA VAL A 155 -16.67 -2.92 2.39
C VAL A 155 -15.86 -3.42 3.58
N TYR A 156 -14.94 -2.60 4.11
CA TYR A 156 -14.12 -2.93 5.27
C TYR A 156 -14.76 -2.49 6.59
N ASP A 157 -15.98 -2.95 6.85
CA ASP A 157 -16.78 -2.53 8.00
C ASP A 157 -16.06 -2.78 9.34
N SER A 158 -15.35 -3.90 9.48
CA SER A 158 -14.59 -4.19 10.71
C SER A 158 -13.48 -3.15 10.98
N GLN A 159 -12.98 -2.50 9.96
CA GLN A 159 -11.97 -1.44 10.11
C GLN A 159 -12.60 -0.07 10.37
N ILE A 160 -13.85 0.14 9.98
CA ILE A 160 -14.60 1.38 10.16
C ILE A 160 -15.37 1.35 11.49
N ALA A 161 -16.31 0.42 11.63
CA ALA A 161 -17.10 0.24 12.84
C ALA A 161 -16.31 -0.39 14.00
N GLY A 162 -15.23 -1.12 13.68
CA GLY A 162 -14.32 -1.71 14.65
C GLY A 162 -13.35 -0.74 15.35
N GLY A 163 -13.46 0.59 15.08
CA GLY A 163 -12.77 1.62 15.88
C GLY A 163 -11.85 2.59 15.11
N LYS A 164 -11.76 2.48 13.79
CA LYS A 164 -10.96 3.38 12.95
C LYS A 164 -11.77 3.88 11.75
N ARG A 165 -11.93 5.18 11.60
CA ARG A 165 -12.63 5.78 10.45
C ARG A 165 -11.71 5.87 9.23
N TYR A 166 -11.21 4.70 8.77
CA TYR A 166 -10.34 4.65 7.58
C TYR A 166 -11.02 5.11 6.30
N ASP A 167 -12.34 4.95 6.21
CA ASP A 167 -13.17 5.49 5.14
C ASP A 167 -12.98 7.00 4.97
N SER A 168 -13.28 7.75 6.03
CA SER A 168 -13.15 9.20 6.04
C SER A 168 -11.70 9.67 5.94
N ALA A 169 -10.78 8.98 6.61
CA ALA A 169 -9.37 9.34 6.61
C ALA A 169 -8.72 9.18 5.22
N ALA A 170 -8.98 8.07 4.52
CA ALA A 170 -8.41 7.82 3.20
C ALA A 170 -8.99 8.75 2.13
N LEU A 171 -10.31 8.98 2.15
CA LEU A 171 -10.95 9.92 1.22
C LEU A 171 -10.49 11.35 1.48
N GLY A 172 -10.49 11.80 2.75
CA GLY A 172 -10.03 13.13 3.12
C GLY A 172 -8.56 13.37 2.76
N ARG A 173 -7.69 12.36 2.91
CA ARG A 173 -6.29 12.46 2.50
C ARG A 173 -6.17 12.68 0.99
N ARG A 174 -6.91 11.95 0.17
CA ARG A 174 -6.86 12.08 -1.28
C ARG A 174 -7.36 13.44 -1.77
N LEU A 175 -8.42 13.96 -1.17
CA LEU A 175 -8.93 15.31 -1.45
C LEU A 175 -7.91 16.38 -1.03
N ALA A 176 -7.35 16.27 0.16
CA ALA A 176 -6.31 17.17 0.65
C ALA A 176 -5.06 17.15 -0.24
N ASN A 177 -4.62 15.97 -0.69
CA ASN A 177 -3.50 15.85 -1.60
C ASN A 177 -3.72 16.62 -2.90
N ALA A 178 -4.93 16.58 -3.47
CA ALA A 178 -5.26 17.31 -4.71
C ALA A 178 -5.13 18.82 -4.52
N THR A 179 -5.66 19.36 -3.42
CA THR A 179 -5.65 20.80 -3.14
C THR A 179 -4.27 21.32 -2.69
N PHE A 180 -3.53 20.54 -1.89
CA PHE A 180 -2.26 21.00 -1.33
C PHE A 180 -1.04 20.69 -2.18
N PHE A 181 -1.19 20.00 -3.30
CA PHE A 181 -0.07 19.66 -4.18
C PHE A 181 0.57 20.89 -4.83
N ALA A 182 -0.24 21.85 -5.26
CA ALA A 182 0.25 23.07 -5.90
C ALA A 182 -0.17 24.31 -5.11
N SER A 183 0.78 24.94 -4.39
CA SER A 183 0.49 26.06 -3.49
C SER A 183 0.06 27.36 -4.18
N HIS A 184 0.32 27.51 -5.49
CA HIS A 184 0.11 28.78 -6.23
C HIS A 184 -0.67 28.63 -7.54
N ASN A 185 -1.15 27.42 -7.85
CA ASN A 185 -1.95 27.13 -9.02
C ASN A 185 -3.36 26.67 -8.63
N THR A 186 -4.29 26.68 -9.57
CA THR A 186 -5.58 26.03 -9.41
C THR A 186 -5.41 24.50 -9.38
N ASP A 187 -6.28 23.83 -8.67
CA ASP A 187 -6.27 22.37 -8.58
C ASP A 187 -6.53 21.76 -9.95
N ASP A 188 -5.65 20.84 -10.39
CA ASP A 188 -5.79 20.10 -11.65
C ASP A 188 -6.60 18.80 -11.47
N PHE A 189 -6.77 18.36 -10.22
CA PHE A 189 -7.40 17.10 -9.85
C PHE A 189 -8.34 17.28 -8.64
N ASP A 190 -9.38 16.47 -8.58
CA ASP A 190 -10.28 16.43 -7.41
C ASP A 190 -9.77 15.46 -6.33
N SER A 191 -8.91 14.52 -6.67
CA SER A 191 -8.44 13.47 -5.78
C SER A 191 -7.11 12.91 -6.26
N LEU A 192 -6.08 12.90 -5.39
CA LEU A 192 -4.75 12.38 -5.67
C LEU A 192 -4.30 11.35 -4.63
N SER A 193 -3.63 10.30 -5.10
CA SER A 193 -2.80 9.43 -4.26
C SER A 193 -1.33 9.61 -4.63
N TYR A 194 -0.44 9.61 -3.63
CA TYR A 194 0.99 9.71 -3.85
C TYR A 194 1.67 8.34 -3.73
N GLY A 195 2.69 8.14 -4.54
CA GLY A 195 3.62 7.02 -4.45
C GLY A 195 5.05 7.48 -4.58
N LEU A 196 5.97 6.61 -4.19
CA LEU A 196 7.40 6.75 -4.40
C LEU A 196 7.85 5.67 -5.38
N ASP A 197 8.54 6.04 -6.45
CA ASP A 197 9.10 5.08 -7.40
C ASP A 197 10.29 4.36 -6.78
N ILE A 198 10.14 3.07 -6.48
CA ILE A 198 11.18 2.21 -5.92
C ILE A 198 11.73 1.22 -6.95
N THR A 199 11.53 1.48 -8.25
CA THR A 199 11.97 0.59 -9.32
C THR A 199 13.49 0.40 -9.32
N GLU A 200 14.26 1.47 -9.06
CA GLU A 200 15.71 1.40 -8.90
C GLU A 200 16.11 0.46 -7.75
N LEU A 201 15.44 0.61 -6.60
CA LEU A 201 15.72 -0.18 -5.41
C LEU A 201 15.53 -1.69 -5.64
N VAL A 202 14.46 -2.09 -6.34
CA VAL A 202 14.20 -3.51 -6.60
C VAL A 202 15.11 -4.11 -7.69
N ASN A 203 15.72 -3.27 -8.52
CA ASN A 203 16.62 -3.69 -9.60
C ASN A 203 18.11 -3.56 -9.27
N SER A 204 18.45 -3.21 -8.04
CA SER A 204 19.84 -3.07 -7.56
C SER A 204 20.01 -3.73 -6.19
N ASP A 205 21.27 -3.83 -5.74
CA ASP A 205 21.63 -4.27 -4.38
C ASP A 205 21.69 -3.10 -3.39
N MET A 206 21.07 -1.96 -3.72
CA MET A 206 21.05 -0.78 -2.86
C MET A 206 20.46 -1.11 -1.51
N ASP A 207 21.08 -0.59 -0.45
CA ASP A 207 20.58 -0.72 0.91
C ASP A 207 19.23 0.02 1.07
N TYR A 208 18.32 -0.56 1.83
CA TYR A 208 16.97 -0.01 2.05
C TYR A 208 17.01 1.34 2.77
N PHE A 209 17.89 1.46 3.78
CA PHE A 209 18.03 2.69 4.54
C PHE A 209 18.67 3.78 3.70
N ASP A 210 19.72 3.48 2.92
CA ASP A 210 20.37 4.42 2.02
C ASP A 210 19.38 4.97 0.98
N PHE A 211 18.50 4.12 0.45
CA PHE A 211 17.45 4.55 -0.47
C PHE A 211 16.50 5.56 0.17
N ILE A 212 15.93 5.25 1.33
CA ILE A 212 14.98 6.14 2.03
C ILE A 212 15.68 7.41 2.53
N ASN A 213 16.92 7.29 3.01
CA ASN A 213 17.66 8.42 3.55
C ASN A 213 17.92 9.51 2.51
N ARG A 214 18.04 9.16 1.21
CA ARG A 214 18.15 10.18 0.14
C ARG A 214 16.97 11.16 0.16
N TYR A 215 15.75 10.67 0.32
CA TYR A 215 14.54 11.51 0.36
C TYR A 215 14.42 12.30 1.67
N ILE A 216 14.79 11.69 2.81
CA ILE A 216 14.81 12.37 4.10
C ILE A 216 15.81 13.54 4.07
N GLU A 217 17.00 13.31 3.51
CA GLU A 217 18.02 14.35 3.37
C GLU A 217 17.63 15.43 2.35
N SER A 218 16.92 15.06 1.28
CA SER A 218 16.36 16.00 0.32
C SER A 218 15.36 16.94 1.00
N PHE A 219 14.41 16.37 1.75
CA PHE A 219 13.44 17.14 2.53
C PHE A 219 14.11 18.04 3.59
N ARG A 220 15.12 17.51 4.33
CA ARG A 220 15.88 18.30 5.30
C ARG A 220 16.51 19.52 4.64
N LYS A 221 17.15 19.36 3.48
CA LYS A 221 17.77 20.46 2.71
C LYS A 221 16.73 21.47 2.21
N ASP A 222 15.57 21.01 1.76
CA ASP A 222 14.50 21.93 1.34
C ASP A 222 14.04 22.82 2.49
N VAL A 223 13.87 22.26 3.69
CA VAL A 223 13.53 23.03 4.90
C VAL A 223 14.65 24.01 5.25
N GLU A 224 15.91 23.59 5.24
CA GLU A 224 17.07 24.46 5.53
C GLU A 224 17.19 25.63 4.55
N ASN A 225 16.90 25.41 3.28
CA ASN A 225 16.97 26.45 2.24
C ASN A 225 15.88 27.53 2.37
N ARG A 226 14.81 27.23 3.13
CA ARG A 226 13.70 28.17 3.37
C ARG A 226 13.86 28.99 4.64
N ILE A 227 14.76 28.60 5.55
CA ILE A 227 15.11 29.30 6.79
C ILE A 227 16.26 30.27 6.54
#